data_c3e840347a5fa681622c02a026dcf02f
#
_entry.id   c3e840347a5fa681622c02a026dcf02f
#
_cell.length_a   1.000
_cell.length_b   1.000
_cell.length_c   1.000
_cell.angle_alpha   90.00
_cell.angle_beta   90.00
_cell.angle_gamma   90.00
#
_symmetry.space_group_name_H-M   'P 1'
#
loop_
_entity.id
_entity.type
_entity.pdbx_description
1 polymer ?
#
loop_
_entity_poly.entity_id
_entity_poly.type
_entity_poly.pdbx_seq_one_letter_code
_entity_poly.pdbx_strand_id
1 'polypeptide(L)'
;MSVLCLDLGGTKLMLAQVEGKTLLDTWRYPVPADGNFEQLFDFLVTCIHSHLTPETCGISIGIPGMVDMQSGTLLEVLNIPALPATQLAQLLKNTFETDVVVNNDANLFALGEAVLNRNQDMLGITLGTGVGAGVIFNGQLYSGKHCAAGEIGSLSYRDGIIEHYCSGQYFTTHHHMSGEYLYQKACEGDSQALQAFAHFGEHLAHMIAQTLLVYDPKDIILGGSVSQSFPFFIEALKQKLQSLVYGPQLADLTISASQHHNAALIGAAQWFLQQQKSSKFN
;
A
#
# COMPACT_ATOMS: atom_id res chain seq x y z
N MET A 1 -4.30 -21.38 13.54
CA MET A 1 -3.26 -20.44 14.03
C MET A 1 -3.40 -19.14 13.27
N SER A 2 -3.64 -18.05 13.98
CA SER A 2 -3.83 -16.73 13.39
C SER A 2 -2.59 -15.84 13.57
N VAL A 3 -2.48 -14.83 12.73
CA VAL A 3 -1.49 -13.75 12.85
C VAL A 3 -2.25 -12.47 13.21
N LEU A 4 -1.78 -11.73 14.19
CA LEU A 4 -2.29 -10.39 14.45
C LEU A 4 -1.63 -9.41 13.47
N CYS A 5 -2.42 -8.91 12.54
CA CYS A 5 -1.97 -8.03 11.47
C CYS A 5 -2.38 -6.59 11.76
N LEU A 6 -1.46 -5.67 11.54
CA LEU A 6 -1.66 -4.24 11.74
C LEU A 6 -1.35 -3.48 10.43
N ASP A 7 -2.16 -2.47 10.12
CA ASP A 7 -1.93 -1.48 9.08
C ASP A 7 -1.94 -0.10 9.75
N LEU A 8 -0.75 0.46 9.97
CA LEU A 8 -0.53 1.70 10.70
C LEU A 8 -0.38 2.86 9.71
N GLY A 9 -1.40 3.68 9.58
CA GLY A 9 -1.33 4.95 8.86
C GLY A 9 -1.18 6.16 9.77
N GLY A 10 -1.04 7.35 9.20
CA GLY A 10 -0.87 8.60 9.97
C GLY A 10 -2.09 9.01 10.81
N THR A 11 -3.29 8.54 10.49
CA THR A 11 -4.54 8.94 11.17
C THR A 11 -5.32 7.76 11.74
N LYS A 12 -5.07 6.56 11.27
CA LYS A 12 -5.78 5.35 11.67
C LYS A 12 -4.86 4.16 11.78
N LEU A 13 -5.16 3.28 12.71
CA LEU A 13 -4.62 1.95 12.84
C LEU A 13 -5.74 0.95 12.58
N MET A 14 -5.52 0.03 11.64
CA MET A 14 -6.38 -1.13 11.42
C MET A 14 -5.69 -2.36 12.00
N LEU A 15 -6.43 -3.19 12.71
CA LEU A 15 -5.97 -4.49 13.18
C LEU A 15 -6.89 -5.59 12.66
N ALA A 16 -6.34 -6.78 12.47
CA ALA A 16 -7.11 -7.97 12.20
C ALA A 16 -6.42 -9.22 12.74
N GLN A 17 -7.21 -10.18 13.22
CA GLN A 17 -6.78 -11.56 13.34
C GLN A 17 -6.98 -12.23 11.99
N VAL A 18 -5.92 -12.77 11.43
CA VAL A 18 -5.93 -13.37 10.07
C VAL A 18 -5.49 -14.83 10.15
N GLU A 19 -6.30 -15.73 9.61
CA GLU A 19 -5.97 -17.13 9.44
C GLU A 19 -5.99 -17.50 7.94
N GLY A 20 -4.81 -17.82 7.41
CA GLY A 20 -4.65 -18.07 5.97
C GLY A 20 -4.98 -16.85 5.13
N LYS A 21 -6.15 -16.85 4.45
CA LYS A 21 -6.67 -15.73 3.66
C LYS A 21 -7.94 -15.11 4.27
N THR A 22 -8.32 -15.53 5.46
CA THR A 22 -9.57 -15.14 6.10
C THR A 22 -9.29 -14.17 7.25
N LEU A 23 -9.97 -13.04 7.25
CA LEU A 23 -10.03 -12.17 8.41
C LEU A 23 -11.09 -12.75 9.37
N LEU A 24 -10.67 -13.01 10.61
CA LEU A 24 -11.56 -13.52 11.66
C LEU A 24 -12.28 -12.35 12.33
N ASP A 25 -11.50 -11.37 12.82
CA ASP A 25 -11.98 -10.15 13.45
C ASP A 25 -11.18 -8.95 12.98
N THR A 26 -11.79 -7.77 13.00
CA THR A 26 -11.15 -6.51 12.60
C THR A 26 -11.48 -5.39 13.57
N TRP A 27 -10.50 -4.54 13.85
CA TRP A 27 -10.65 -3.37 14.73
C TRP A 27 -10.01 -2.15 14.09
N ARG A 28 -10.53 -0.98 14.44
CA ARG A 28 -10.05 0.30 13.93
C ARG A 28 -9.92 1.31 15.06
N TYR A 29 -8.77 1.97 15.12
CA TYR A 29 -8.45 2.97 16.12
C TYR A 29 -7.93 4.26 15.46
N PRO A 30 -8.28 5.43 15.99
CA PRO A 30 -7.60 6.66 15.60
C PRO A 30 -6.17 6.65 16.18
N VAL A 31 -5.20 7.04 15.35
CA VAL A 31 -3.81 7.18 15.79
C VAL A 31 -3.67 8.54 16.47
N PRO A 32 -2.97 8.65 17.62
CA PRO A 32 -2.68 9.94 18.26
C PRO A 32 -1.86 10.82 17.32
N ALA A 33 -2.46 11.92 16.82
CA ALA A 33 -1.84 12.78 15.80
C ALA A 33 -0.70 13.64 16.38
N ASP A 34 -0.80 14.06 17.65
CA ASP A 34 0.06 15.04 18.30
C ASP A 34 1.01 14.41 19.36
N GLY A 35 1.22 13.09 19.28
CA GLY A 35 2.05 12.34 20.23
C GLY A 35 3.53 12.35 19.87
N ASN A 36 4.35 12.00 20.86
CA ASN A 36 5.74 11.60 20.67
C ASN A 36 5.84 10.08 20.46
N PHE A 37 7.05 9.58 20.23
CA PHE A 37 7.28 8.16 20.02
C PHE A 37 6.80 7.27 21.19
N GLU A 38 7.04 7.70 22.42
CA GLU A 38 6.65 6.94 23.61
C GLU A 38 5.13 6.76 23.68
N GLN A 39 4.38 7.83 23.46
CA GLN A 39 2.91 7.80 23.44
C GLN A 39 2.36 6.92 22.30
N LEU A 40 2.96 7.00 21.11
CA LEU A 40 2.58 6.16 19.99
C LEU A 40 2.92 4.69 20.26
N PHE A 41 4.08 4.41 20.86
CA PHE A 41 4.48 3.04 21.21
C PHE A 41 3.55 2.45 22.28
N ASP A 42 3.23 3.19 23.33
CA ASP A 42 2.27 2.76 24.37
C ASP A 42 0.87 2.50 23.79
N PHE A 43 0.44 3.36 22.85
CA PHE A 43 -0.81 3.14 22.12
C PHE A 43 -0.77 1.83 21.32
N LEU A 44 0.30 1.56 20.56
CA LEU A 44 0.47 0.31 19.81
C LEU A 44 0.48 -0.90 20.75
N VAL A 45 1.23 -0.83 21.86
CA VAL A 45 1.29 -1.89 22.88
C VAL A 45 -0.09 -2.17 23.43
N THR A 46 -0.86 -1.14 23.78
CA THR A 46 -2.22 -1.28 24.31
C THR A 46 -3.16 -1.94 23.28
N CYS A 47 -3.12 -1.49 22.04
CA CYS A 47 -3.94 -2.06 20.96
C CYS A 47 -3.57 -3.53 20.70
N ILE A 48 -2.29 -3.85 20.61
CA ILE A 48 -1.81 -5.21 20.38
C ILE A 48 -2.24 -6.12 21.55
N HIS A 49 -1.97 -5.72 22.79
CA HIS A 49 -2.28 -6.49 23.98
C HIS A 49 -3.78 -6.83 24.08
N SER A 50 -4.64 -5.89 23.69
CA SER A 50 -6.10 -6.07 23.73
C SER A 50 -6.61 -7.11 22.74
N HIS A 51 -5.82 -7.50 21.75
CA HIS A 51 -6.25 -8.40 20.66
C HIS A 51 -5.34 -9.61 20.46
N LEU A 52 -4.29 -9.77 21.27
CA LEU A 52 -3.55 -11.03 21.31
C LEU A 52 -4.40 -12.13 21.94
N THR A 53 -4.42 -13.29 21.30
CA THR A 53 -5.08 -14.50 21.79
C THR A 53 -4.08 -15.64 21.92
N PRO A 54 -4.39 -16.71 22.67
CA PRO A 54 -3.51 -17.88 22.76
C PRO A 54 -3.24 -18.57 21.41
N GLU A 55 -4.10 -18.35 20.42
CA GLU A 55 -3.99 -18.88 19.05
C GLU A 55 -3.13 -18.01 18.14
N THR A 56 -2.76 -16.80 18.57
CA THR A 56 -1.93 -15.86 17.80
C THR A 56 -0.49 -16.35 17.77
N CYS A 57 0.02 -16.67 16.58
CA CYS A 57 1.37 -17.18 16.40
C CYS A 57 2.42 -16.10 16.13
N GLY A 58 2.01 -14.84 15.98
CA GLY A 58 2.89 -13.69 15.80
C GLY A 58 2.19 -12.44 15.33
N ILE A 59 2.96 -11.39 15.14
CA ILE A 59 2.50 -10.04 14.80
C ILE A 59 3.14 -9.60 13.47
N SER A 60 2.35 -9.01 12.58
CA SER A 60 2.83 -8.42 11.33
C SER A 60 2.29 -7.01 11.15
N ILE A 61 3.17 -6.05 10.82
CA ILE A 61 2.82 -4.63 10.80
C ILE A 61 3.17 -4.02 9.45
N GLY A 62 2.20 -3.37 8.83
CA GLY A 62 2.36 -2.48 7.68
C GLY A 62 2.58 -1.03 8.13
N ILE A 63 3.57 -0.35 7.57
CA ILE A 63 3.92 1.04 7.91
C ILE A 63 4.26 1.80 6.64
N PRO A 64 3.81 3.07 6.48
CA PRO A 64 4.22 3.89 5.35
C PRO A 64 5.68 4.32 5.50
N GLY A 65 6.51 4.06 4.50
CA GLY A 65 7.92 4.41 4.47
C GLY A 65 8.85 3.25 4.18
N MET A 66 10.15 3.48 4.33
CA MET A 66 11.18 2.49 4.04
C MET A 66 11.46 1.62 5.27
N VAL A 67 11.41 0.31 5.06
CA VAL A 67 11.63 -0.70 6.12
C VAL A 67 12.70 -1.69 5.66
N ASP A 68 13.73 -1.90 6.47
CA ASP A 68 14.59 -3.07 6.32
C ASP A 68 13.79 -4.32 6.75
N MET A 69 13.34 -5.07 5.77
CA MET A 69 12.43 -6.19 5.98
C MET A 69 13.09 -7.41 6.64
N GLN A 70 14.43 -7.47 6.70
CA GLN A 70 15.13 -8.55 7.39
C GLN A 70 15.16 -8.31 8.89
N SER A 71 15.47 -7.08 9.30
CA SER A 71 15.55 -6.71 10.71
C SER A 71 14.24 -6.12 11.27
N GLY A 72 13.30 -5.71 10.43
CA GLY A 72 12.11 -4.94 10.82
C GLY A 72 12.47 -3.55 11.34
N THR A 73 13.60 -3.00 10.90
CA THR A 73 14.06 -1.66 11.25
C THR A 73 13.43 -0.65 10.32
N LEU A 74 12.82 0.39 10.88
CA LEU A 74 12.31 1.52 10.14
C LEU A 74 13.49 2.41 9.74
N LEU A 75 13.68 2.62 8.44
CA LEU A 75 14.76 3.46 7.90
C LEU A 75 14.29 4.90 7.73
N GLU A 76 13.08 5.07 7.18
CA GLU A 76 12.43 6.36 7.00
C GLU A 76 10.91 6.14 7.09
N VAL A 77 10.22 6.96 7.86
CA VAL A 77 8.77 6.87 8.02
C VAL A 77 8.13 8.14 7.50
N LEU A 78 7.20 7.96 6.57
CA LEU A 78 6.44 9.05 5.99
C LEU A 78 5.08 9.16 6.68
N ASN A 79 4.58 10.38 6.84
CA ASN A 79 3.22 10.66 7.35
C ASN A 79 2.91 10.23 8.80
N ILE A 80 3.91 9.80 9.59
CA ILE A 80 3.76 9.52 11.03
C ILE A 80 4.90 10.22 11.79
N PRO A 81 4.80 11.52 12.07
CA PRO A 81 5.90 12.28 12.71
C PRO A 81 6.35 11.73 14.06
N ALA A 82 5.45 11.09 14.81
CA ALA A 82 5.75 10.47 16.09
C ALA A 82 6.58 9.18 15.99
N LEU A 83 6.77 8.62 14.77
CA LEU A 83 7.46 7.34 14.56
C LEU A 83 8.82 7.59 13.87
N PRO A 84 9.92 7.68 14.62
CA PRO A 84 11.25 7.87 14.04
C PRO A 84 11.80 6.57 13.45
N ALA A 85 12.92 6.68 12.73
CA ALA A 85 13.73 5.52 12.37
C ALA A 85 14.10 4.74 13.64
N THR A 86 13.68 3.46 13.70
CA THR A 86 13.83 2.65 14.92
C THR A 86 13.70 1.15 14.63
N GLN A 87 14.18 0.32 15.53
CA GLN A 87 14.05 -1.14 15.48
C GLN A 87 12.69 -1.59 16.03
N LEU A 88 11.59 -1.17 15.39
CA LEU A 88 10.24 -1.39 15.89
C LEU A 88 9.92 -2.87 16.11
N ALA A 89 10.30 -3.76 15.18
CA ALA A 89 10.09 -5.18 15.33
C ALA A 89 10.73 -5.73 16.60
N GLN A 90 11.97 -5.31 16.89
CA GLN A 90 12.70 -5.79 18.08
C GLN A 90 12.08 -5.25 19.38
N LEU A 91 11.66 -3.96 19.39
CA LEU A 91 11.00 -3.37 20.57
C LEU A 91 9.71 -4.13 20.91
N LEU A 92 8.86 -4.38 19.91
CA LEU A 92 7.60 -5.10 20.11
C LEU A 92 7.84 -6.59 20.44
N LYS A 93 8.84 -7.23 19.82
CA LYS A 93 9.24 -8.60 20.16
C LYS A 93 9.67 -8.72 21.61
N ASN A 94 10.42 -7.76 22.13
CA ASN A 94 10.82 -7.76 23.55
C ASN A 94 9.63 -7.53 24.50
N THR A 95 8.62 -6.75 24.05
CA THR A 95 7.43 -6.46 24.87
C THR A 95 6.47 -7.63 24.94
N PHE A 96 6.26 -8.35 23.83
CA PHE A 96 5.24 -9.40 23.73
C PHE A 96 5.80 -10.82 23.76
N GLU A 97 7.11 -11.00 23.78
CA GLU A 97 7.81 -12.30 23.74
C GLU A 97 7.32 -13.18 22.57
N THR A 98 6.95 -12.54 21.44
CA THR A 98 6.44 -13.21 20.24
C THR A 98 7.14 -12.68 18.99
N ASP A 99 7.12 -13.43 17.90
CA ASP A 99 7.74 -12.98 16.65
C ASP A 99 6.96 -11.82 16.04
N VAL A 100 7.70 -10.77 15.67
CA VAL A 100 7.18 -9.56 15.03
C VAL A 100 7.91 -9.32 13.72
N VAL A 101 7.17 -9.09 12.66
CA VAL A 101 7.70 -8.65 11.35
C VAL A 101 7.08 -7.33 10.95
N VAL A 102 7.86 -6.50 10.26
CA VAL A 102 7.42 -5.19 9.77
C VAL A 102 7.73 -5.11 8.28
N ASN A 103 6.85 -4.47 7.52
CA ASN A 103 7.06 -4.20 6.09
C ASN A 103 6.37 -2.87 5.71
N ASN A 104 6.68 -2.37 4.53
CA ASN A 104 5.97 -1.25 3.93
C ASN A 104 4.50 -1.62 3.62
N ASP A 105 3.56 -0.70 3.84
CA ASP A 105 2.11 -0.89 3.67
C ASP A 105 1.71 -1.21 2.22
N ALA A 106 2.32 -0.54 1.22
CA ALA A 106 2.07 -0.80 -0.19
C ALA A 106 2.63 -2.17 -0.64
N ASN A 107 3.75 -2.61 -0.07
CA ASN A 107 4.27 -3.95 -0.28
C ASN A 107 3.29 -5.01 0.24
N LEU A 108 2.74 -4.80 1.43
CA LEU A 108 1.75 -5.71 2.01
C LEU A 108 0.43 -5.69 1.23
N PHE A 109 0.00 -4.52 0.73
CA PHE A 109 -1.14 -4.43 -0.16
C PHE A 109 -0.93 -5.29 -1.42
N ALA A 110 0.21 -5.11 -2.11
CA ALA A 110 0.53 -5.87 -3.31
C ALA A 110 0.60 -7.38 -3.05
N LEU A 111 1.22 -7.78 -1.94
CA LEU A 111 1.31 -9.19 -1.55
C LEU A 111 -0.08 -9.78 -1.25
N GLY A 112 -0.94 -9.02 -0.59
CA GLY A 112 -2.32 -9.42 -0.31
C GLY A 112 -3.14 -9.62 -1.58
N GLU A 113 -3.07 -8.66 -2.51
CA GLU A 113 -3.72 -8.76 -3.82
C GLU A 113 -3.21 -9.96 -4.63
N ALA A 114 -1.89 -10.18 -4.67
CA ALA A 114 -1.31 -11.33 -5.35
C ALA A 114 -1.82 -12.66 -4.78
N VAL A 115 -1.91 -12.77 -3.46
CA VAL A 115 -2.41 -13.98 -2.79
C VAL A 115 -3.90 -14.19 -3.05
N LEU A 116 -4.71 -13.15 -2.99
CA LEU A 116 -6.16 -13.22 -3.16
C LEU A 116 -6.54 -13.55 -4.60
N ASN A 117 -5.89 -12.92 -5.58
CA ASN A 117 -6.15 -13.08 -7.00
C ASN A 117 -5.30 -14.19 -7.67
N ARG A 118 -4.34 -14.79 -6.95
CA ARG A 118 -3.37 -15.78 -7.45
C ARG A 118 -2.49 -15.24 -8.59
N ASN A 119 -2.15 -13.95 -8.54
CA ASN A 119 -1.29 -13.31 -9.52
C ASN A 119 0.17 -13.65 -9.24
N GLN A 120 0.94 -13.90 -10.31
CA GLN A 120 2.36 -14.24 -10.22
C GLN A 120 3.25 -13.03 -10.50
N ASP A 121 2.88 -12.21 -11.47
CA ASP A 121 3.64 -11.03 -11.90
C ASP A 121 2.71 -9.82 -11.94
N MET A 122 2.79 -8.97 -10.92
CA MET A 122 1.90 -7.82 -10.79
C MET A 122 2.53 -6.65 -10.05
N LEU A 123 1.95 -5.48 -10.27
CA LEU A 123 2.13 -4.31 -9.42
C LEU A 123 0.85 -4.02 -8.65
N GLY A 124 0.96 -3.93 -7.32
CA GLY A 124 -0.08 -3.35 -6.48
C GLY A 124 0.27 -1.89 -6.22
N ILE A 125 -0.55 -0.95 -6.67
CA ILE A 125 -0.31 0.48 -6.52
C ILE A 125 -1.37 1.08 -5.61
N THR A 126 -0.95 1.74 -4.53
CA THR A 126 -1.85 2.45 -3.63
C THR A 126 -1.89 3.94 -3.98
N LEU A 127 -3.08 4.44 -4.27
CA LEU A 127 -3.37 5.84 -4.59
C LEU A 127 -4.15 6.46 -3.43
N GLY A 128 -3.47 7.24 -2.60
CA GLY A 128 -4.02 7.89 -1.42
C GLY A 128 -3.51 9.32 -1.31
N THR A 129 -3.06 9.73 -0.12
CA THR A 129 -2.32 10.99 0.10
C THR A 129 -1.05 11.02 -0.74
N GLY A 130 -0.38 9.86 -0.87
CA GLY A 130 0.77 9.64 -1.73
C GLY A 130 0.53 8.51 -2.74
N VAL A 131 1.62 8.07 -3.38
CA VAL A 131 1.69 6.92 -4.28
C VAL A 131 2.66 5.90 -3.71
N GLY A 132 2.14 4.75 -3.30
CA GLY A 132 2.96 3.59 -2.94
C GLY A 132 2.80 2.46 -3.96
N ALA A 133 3.81 1.60 -4.10
CA ALA A 133 3.67 0.39 -4.89
C ALA A 133 4.49 -0.77 -4.34
N GLY A 134 3.94 -1.98 -4.48
CA GLY A 134 4.64 -3.23 -4.25
C GLY A 134 4.77 -4.02 -5.54
N VAL A 135 5.91 -4.67 -5.70
CA VAL A 135 6.27 -5.42 -6.90
C VAL A 135 6.24 -6.90 -6.59
N ILE A 136 5.47 -7.66 -7.36
CA ILE A 136 5.38 -9.12 -7.24
C ILE A 136 5.99 -9.77 -8.48
N PHE A 137 6.98 -10.64 -8.30
CA PHE A 137 7.57 -11.49 -9.32
C PHE A 137 7.50 -12.96 -8.91
N ASN A 138 7.03 -13.82 -9.79
CA ASN A 138 6.86 -15.26 -9.52
C ASN A 138 6.09 -15.51 -8.20
N GLY A 139 5.07 -14.71 -7.91
CA GLY A 139 4.26 -14.79 -6.70
C GLY A 139 4.97 -14.36 -5.40
N GLN A 140 6.15 -13.76 -5.51
CA GLN A 140 6.93 -13.28 -4.37
C GLN A 140 7.13 -11.77 -4.42
N LEU A 141 7.13 -11.14 -3.25
CA LEU A 141 7.41 -9.72 -3.11
C LEU A 141 8.90 -9.45 -3.46
N TYR A 142 9.10 -8.54 -4.40
CA TYR A 142 10.43 -8.04 -4.75
C TYR A 142 10.62 -6.64 -4.16
N SER A 143 11.53 -6.51 -3.24
CA SER A 143 11.80 -5.25 -2.51
C SER A 143 13.11 -4.57 -2.92
N GLY A 144 13.94 -5.23 -3.74
CA GLY A 144 15.26 -4.73 -4.08
C GLY A 144 16.28 -4.87 -2.94
N LYS A 145 17.50 -4.41 -3.19
CA LYS A 145 18.60 -4.54 -2.22
C LYS A 145 18.42 -3.65 -0.97
N HIS A 146 17.83 -2.48 -1.14
CA HIS A 146 17.69 -1.46 -0.10
C HIS A 146 16.21 -1.17 0.24
N CYS A 147 15.32 -2.13 -0.05
CA CYS A 147 13.88 -2.03 0.19
C CYS A 147 13.21 -0.84 -0.53
N ALA A 148 13.76 -0.39 -1.66
CA ALA A 148 13.27 0.74 -2.44
C ALA A 148 12.64 0.32 -3.79
N ALA A 149 12.46 -0.98 -4.05
CA ALA A 149 11.72 -1.39 -5.23
C ALA A 149 10.24 -1.04 -5.05
N GLY A 150 9.67 -0.39 -6.05
CA GLY A 150 8.29 0.09 -5.96
C GLY A 150 8.15 1.57 -5.58
N GLU A 151 9.23 2.30 -5.30
CA GLU A 151 9.20 3.75 -5.03
C GLU A 151 8.92 4.58 -6.29
N ILE A 152 7.89 4.18 -7.04
CA ILE A 152 7.51 4.79 -8.33
C ILE A 152 6.97 6.21 -8.17
N GLY A 153 6.38 6.53 -7.01
CA GLY A 153 5.90 7.87 -6.68
C GLY A 153 6.99 8.94 -6.71
N SER A 154 8.24 8.54 -6.40
CA SER A 154 9.42 9.42 -6.36
C SER A 154 10.09 9.63 -7.72
N LEU A 155 9.65 8.96 -8.79
CA LEU A 155 10.20 9.16 -10.12
C LEU A 155 9.90 10.58 -10.63
N SER A 156 10.89 11.18 -11.31
CA SER A 156 10.75 12.51 -11.90
C SER A 156 9.64 12.55 -12.95
N TYR A 157 8.75 13.52 -12.85
CA TYR A 157 7.66 13.73 -13.79
C TYR A 157 7.31 15.22 -13.88
N ARG A 158 7.33 15.77 -15.11
CA ARG A 158 7.12 17.20 -15.37
C ARG A 158 8.08 18.07 -14.55
N ASP A 159 7.54 18.99 -13.75
CA ASP A 159 8.26 19.91 -12.86
C ASP A 159 8.38 19.39 -11.42
N GLY A 160 8.09 18.10 -11.18
CA GLY A 160 8.14 17.47 -9.89
C GLY A 160 8.35 15.96 -9.94
N ILE A 161 7.58 15.25 -9.18
CA ILE A 161 7.58 13.78 -9.11
C ILE A 161 6.18 13.22 -9.44
N ILE A 162 6.12 11.95 -9.74
CA ILE A 162 4.86 11.24 -10.06
C ILE A 162 3.81 11.45 -8.99
N GLU A 163 4.18 11.39 -7.73
CA GLU A 163 3.23 11.54 -6.60
C GLU A 163 2.43 12.83 -6.65
N HIS A 164 3.03 13.94 -7.07
CA HIS A 164 2.34 15.23 -7.15
C HIS A 164 1.18 15.23 -8.15
N TYR A 165 1.23 14.33 -9.14
CA TYR A 165 0.27 14.26 -10.24
C TYR A 165 -0.63 13.01 -10.19
N CYS A 166 -0.23 11.98 -9.43
CA CYS A 166 -0.88 10.68 -9.42
C CYS A 166 -1.43 10.29 -8.04
N SER A 167 -1.49 11.22 -7.09
CA SER A 167 -2.09 11.03 -5.76
C SER A 167 -3.26 11.97 -5.50
N GLY A 168 -3.85 11.90 -4.32
CA GLY A 168 -4.89 12.84 -3.87
C GLY A 168 -4.44 14.30 -3.84
N GLN A 169 -3.12 14.56 -3.73
CA GLN A 169 -2.53 15.90 -3.78
C GLN A 169 -2.81 16.61 -5.12
N TYR A 170 -2.92 15.86 -6.23
CA TYR A 170 -3.24 16.42 -7.54
C TYR A 170 -4.50 17.29 -7.50
N PHE A 171 -5.56 16.81 -6.88
CA PHE A 171 -6.83 17.50 -6.85
C PHE A 171 -6.77 18.80 -6.03
N THR A 172 -6.11 18.77 -4.87
CA THR A 172 -5.96 19.97 -4.04
C THR A 172 -5.04 21.02 -4.68
N THR A 173 -3.98 20.58 -5.34
CA THR A 173 -2.99 21.47 -5.96
C THR A 173 -3.52 22.11 -7.24
N HIS A 174 -4.13 21.32 -8.14
CA HIS A 174 -4.50 21.78 -9.47
C HIS A 174 -5.97 22.21 -9.59
N HIS A 175 -6.84 21.72 -8.71
CA HIS A 175 -8.28 22.05 -8.73
C HIS A 175 -8.74 22.79 -7.49
N HIS A 176 -7.89 22.96 -6.46
CA HIS A 176 -8.22 23.58 -5.17
C HIS A 176 -9.42 22.95 -4.48
N MET A 177 -9.63 21.66 -4.71
CA MET A 177 -10.73 20.84 -4.18
C MET A 177 -10.20 19.50 -3.72
N SER A 178 -10.86 18.87 -2.73
CA SER A 178 -10.50 17.51 -2.35
C SER A 178 -10.93 16.50 -3.40
N GLY A 179 -10.18 15.40 -3.53
CA GLY A 179 -10.56 14.30 -4.41
C GLY A 179 -11.94 13.71 -4.05
N GLU A 180 -12.28 13.69 -2.76
CA GLU A 180 -13.58 13.23 -2.27
C GLU A 180 -14.74 14.12 -2.75
N TYR A 181 -14.58 15.45 -2.66
CA TYR A 181 -15.57 16.40 -3.17
C TYR A 181 -15.77 16.24 -4.69
N LEU A 182 -14.67 16.16 -5.44
CA LEU A 182 -14.73 15.95 -6.90
C LEU A 182 -15.35 14.59 -7.25
N TYR A 183 -15.09 13.54 -6.46
CA TYR A 183 -15.75 12.24 -6.65
C TYR A 183 -17.27 12.34 -6.51
N GLN A 184 -17.76 13.02 -5.48
CA GLN A 184 -19.19 13.24 -5.29
C GLN A 184 -19.79 14.00 -6.49
N LYS A 185 -19.10 15.07 -6.95
CA LYS A 185 -19.53 15.85 -8.12
C LYS A 185 -19.53 15.03 -9.41
N ALA A 186 -18.52 14.17 -9.60
CA ALA A 186 -18.47 13.27 -10.75
C ALA A 186 -19.61 12.25 -10.74
N CYS A 187 -20.01 11.74 -9.57
CA CYS A 187 -21.20 10.90 -9.42
C CYS A 187 -22.51 11.63 -9.80
N GLU A 188 -22.56 12.95 -9.60
CA GLU A 188 -23.69 13.80 -10.01
C GLU A 188 -23.65 14.15 -11.51
N GLY A 189 -22.59 13.77 -12.23
CA GLY A 189 -22.40 14.05 -13.66
C GLY A 189 -21.82 15.44 -13.94
N ASP A 190 -21.20 16.08 -12.96
CA ASP A 190 -20.55 17.38 -13.13
C ASP A 190 -19.40 17.30 -14.16
N SER A 191 -19.47 18.10 -15.20
CA SER A 191 -18.52 18.05 -16.32
C SER A 191 -17.09 18.47 -15.94
N GLN A 192 -16.93 19.38 -14.99
CA GLN A 192 -15.61 19.83 -14.54
C GLN A 192 -14.94 18.75 -13.68
N ALA A 193 -15.71 18.10 -12.80
CA ALA A 193 -15.22 16.99 -12.01
C ALA A 193 -14.83 15.78 -12.89
N LEU A 194 -15.65 15.43 -13.87
CA LEU A 194 -15.35 14.38 -14.85
C LEU A 194 -14.09 14.70 -15.66
N GLN A 195 -13.91 15.95 -16.08
CA GLN A 195 -12.69 16.38 -16.77
C GLN A 195 -11.45 16.33 -15.87
N ALA A 196 -11.58 16.69 -14.59
CA ALA A 196 -10.48 16.58 -13.63
C ALA A 196 -10.00 15.13 -13.47
N PHE A 197 -10.91 14.17 -13.38
CA PHE A 197 -10.57 12.75 -13.34
C PHE A 197 -10.01 12.22 -14.68
N ALA A 198 -10.49 12.72 -15.81
CA ALA A 198 -9.92 12.34 -17.11
C ALA A 198 -8.44 12.79 -17.21
N HIS A 199 -8.12 14.03 -16.84
CA HIS A 199 -6.73 14.51 -16.81
C HIS A 199 -5.89 13.74 -15.79
N PHE A 200 -6.44 13.42 -14.61
CA PHE A 200 -5.78 12.54 -13.65
C PHE A 200 -5.45 11.17 -14.25
N GLY A 201 -6.37 10.59 -15.03
CA GLY A 201 -6.15 9.35 -15.76
C GLY A 201 -4.99 9.43 -16.77
N GLU A 202 -4.83 10.57 -17.45
CA GLU A 202 -3.70 10.80 -18.34
C GLU A 202 -2.36 10.83 -17.58
N HIS A 203 -2.32 11.42 -16.38
CA HIS A 203 -1.12 11.39 -15.52
C HIS A 203 -0.80 9.97 -15.06
N LEU A 204 -1.81 9.22 -14.62
CA LEU A 204 -1.65 7.81 -14.27
C LEU A 204 -1.12 6.98 -15.44
N ALA A 205 -1.52 7.26 -16.68
CA ALA A 205 -0.99 6.58 -17.86
C ALA A 205 0.52 6.78 -18.02
N HIS A 206 1.03 7.96 -17.72
CA HIS A 206 2.47 8.20 -17.74
C HIS A 206 3.22 7.43 -16.64
N MET A 207 2.67 7.36 -15.44
CA MET A 207 3.22 6.54 -14.36
C MET A 207 3.24 5.07 -14.77
N ILE A 208 2.13 4.54 -15.26
CA ILE A 208 2.00 3.14 -15.68
C ILE A 208 2.94 2.85 -16.86
N ALA A 209 3.08 3.74 -17.83
CA ALA A 209 4.02 3.56 -18.92
C ALA A 209 5.47 3.40 -18.43
N GLN A 210 5.90 4.19 -17.45
CA GLN A 210 7.23 4.05 -16.86
C GLN A 210 7.37 2.72 -16.12
N THR A 211 6.36 2.28 -15.38
CA THR A 211 6.41 0.99 -14.67
C THR A 211 6.41 -0.20 -15.62
N LEU A 212 5.69 -0.13 -16.72
CA LEU A 212 5.72 -1.17 -17.76
C LEU A 212 7.11 -1.31 -18.39
N LEU A 213 7.82 -0.20 -18.61
CA LEU A 213 9.17 -0.25 -19.16
C LEU A 213 10.22 -0.80 -18.19
N VAL A 214 9.95 -0.79 -16.89
CA VAL A 214 10.90 -1.23 -15.84
C VAL A 214 10.59 -2.64 -15.35
N TYR A 215 9.31 -2.97 -15.13
CA TYR A 215 8.87 -4.20 -14.46
C TYR A 215 8.12 -5.16 -15.39
N ASP A 216 7.54 -4.66 -16.48
CA ASP A 216 6.73 -5.42 -17.45
C ASP A 216 5.71 -6.38 -16.80
N PRO A 217 4.87 -5.90 -15.85
CA PRO A 217 3.92 -6.74 -15.16
C PRO A 217 2.74 -7.08 -16.05
N LYS A 218 2.14 -8.26 -15.83
CA LYS A 218 0.89 -8.63 -16.47
C LYS A 218 -0.32 -7.91 -15.88
N ASP A 219 -0.32 -7.74 -14.57
CA ASP A 219 -1.46 -7.16 -13.84
C ASP A 219 -1.05 -5.93 -13.06
N ILE A 220 -1.87 -4.89 -13.10
CA ILE A 220 -1.76 -3.69 -12.26
C ILE A 220 -3.06 -3.54 -11.48
N ILE A 221 -2.97 -3.59 -10.15
CA ILE A 221 -4.11 -3.44 -9.26
C ILE A 221 -3.97 -2.13 -8.49
N LEU A 222 -4.96 -1.23 -8.65
CA LEU A 222 -4.99 0.08 -8.02
C LEU A 222 -5.81 0.00 -6.72
N GLY A 223 -5.18 0.34 -5.61
CA GLY A 223 -5.79 0.45 -4.29
C GLY A 223 -5.75 1.88 -3.75
N GLY A 224 -6.09 2.03 -2.47
CA GLY A 224 -6.15 3.33 -1.80
C GLY A 224 -7.46 4.09 -2.07
N SER A 225 -7.63 5.25 -1.40
CA SER A 225 -8.90 5.99 -1.44
C SER A 225 -9.25 6.55 -2.83
N VAL A 226 -8.23 6.96 -3.60
CA VAL A 226 -8.44 7.53 -4.95
C VAL A 226 -8.89 6.46 -5.95
N SER A 227 -8.55 5.18 -5.72
CA SER A 227 -8.97 4.09 -6.61
C SER A 227 -10.50 3.90 -6.67
N GLN A 228 -11.25 4.42 -5.70
CA GLN A 228 -12.72 4.45 -5.76
C GLN A 228 -13.24 5.25 -6.96
N SER A 229 -12.44 6.21 -7.45
CA SER A 229 -12.77 7.01 -8.63
C SER A 229 -12.37 6.31 -9.96
N PHE A 230 -11.96 5.04 -9.91
CA PHE A 230 -11.53 4.27 -11.09
C PHE A 230 -12.45 4.40 -12.31
N PRO A 231 -13.78 4.34 -12.19
CA PRO A 231 -14.67 4.46 -13.35
C PRO A 231 -14.55 5.80 -14.09
N PHE A 232 -14.12 6.87 -13.40
CA PHE A 232 -14.04 8.22 -13.98
C PHE A 232 -12.72 8.51 -14.70
N PHE A 233 -11.66 7.72 -14.44
CA PHE A 233 -10.35 7.96 -15.04
C PHE A 233 -9.84 6.84 -15.95
N ILE A 234 -10.40 5.63 -15.86
CA ILE A 234 -9.81 4.45 -16.54
C ILE A 234 -9.80 4.58 -18.07
N GLU A 235 -10.84 5.17 -18.67
CA GLU A 235 -10.91 5.31 -20.12
C GLU A 235 -9.85 6.28 -20.64
N ALA A 236 -9.68 7.45 -20.00
CA ALA A 236 -8.64 8.42 -20.35
C ALA A 236 -7.23 7.83 -20.13
N LEU A 237 -7.03 7.08 -19.04
CA LEU A 237 -5.80 6.35 -18.77
C LEU A 237 -5.48 5.37 -19.91
N LYS A 238 -6.40 4.49 -20.27
CA LYS A 238 -6.19 3.49 -21.33
C LYS A 238 -5.92 4.13 -22.68
N GLN A 239 -6.70 5.15 -23.04
CA GLN A 239 -6.51 5.89 -24.30
C GLN A 239 -5.12 6.53 -24.36
N LYS A 240 -4.70 7.19 -23.29
CA LYS A 240 -3.38 7.82 -23.22
C LYS A 240 -2.26 6.80 -23.28
N LEU A 241 -2.40 5.70 -22.55
CA LEU A 241 -1.39 4.64 -22.44
C LEU A 241 -1.05 4.03 -23.80
N GLN A 242 -2.01 3.89 -24.70
CA GLN A 242 -1.81 3.40 -26.07
C GLN A 242 -0.77 4.20 -26.86
N SER A 243 -0.60 5.49 -26.54
CA SER A 243 0.36 6.37 -27.19
C SER A 243 1.76 6.37 -26.55
N LEU A 244 1.92 5.67 -25.40
CA LEU A 244 3.12 5.76 -24.57
C LEU A 244 3.94 4.47 -24.54
N VAL A 245 3.35 3.33 -24.85
CA VAL A 245 3.97 2.01 -24.69
C VAL A 245 3.86 1.18 -25.97
N TYR A 246 4.63 0.09 -26.03
CA TYR A 246 4.60 -0.83 -27.16
C TYR A 246 3.32 -1.68 -27.17
N GLY A 247 2.78 -1.95 -28.38
CA GLY A 247 1.57 -2.73 -28.53
C GLY A 247 1.57 -4.10 -27.83
N PRO A 248 2.66 -4.89 -27.92
CA PRO A 248 2.76 -6.17 -27.20
C PRO A 248 2.57 -6.06 -25.69
N GLN A 249 3.02 -4.99 -25.04
CA GLN A 249 2.83 -4.80 -23.59
C GLN A 249 1.37 -4.56 -23.19
N LEU A 250 0.55 -4.05 -24.12
CA LEU A 250 -0.88 -3.82 -23.87
C LEU A 250 -1.75 -5.05 -24.12
N ALA A 251 -1.26 -6.03 -24.89
CA ALA A 251 -2.07 -7.15 -25.34
C ALA A 251 -2.64 -7.98 -24.20
N ASP A 252 -1.84 -8.20 -23.15
CA ASP A 252 -2.20 -9.01 -21.99
C ASP A 252 -2.27 -8.20 -20.68
N LEU A 253 -2.09 -6.88 -20.75
CA LEU A 253 -2.10 -6.02 -19.57
C LEU A 253 -3.50 -5.87 -19.00
N THR A 254 -3.66 -6.19 -17.72
CA THR A 254 -4.87 -5.94 -16.95
C THR A 254 -4.64 -4.77 -15.99
N ILE A 255 -5.51 -3.76 -16.04
CA ILE A 255 -5.53 -2.67 -15.06
C ILE A 255 -6.90 -2.67 -14.39
N SER A 256 -6.93 -2.85 -13.08
CA SER A 256 -8.17 -2.92 -12.30
C SER A 256 -8.08 -2.18 -10.97
N ALA A 257 -9.23 -1.80 -10.42
CA ALA A 257 -9.30 -1.37 -9.03
C ALA A 257 -9.41 -2.60 -8.12
N SER A 258 -8.75 -2.53 -6.95
CA SER A 258 -8.87 -3.54 -5.92
C SER A 258 -10.33 -3.74 -5.49
N GLN A 259 -10.72 -4.99 -5.34
CA GLN A 259 -12.01 -5.40 -4.77
C GLN A 259 -11.88 -5.81 -3.29
N HIS A 260 -10.67 -5.72 -2.74
CA HIS A 260 -10.33 -6.23 -1.42
C HIS A 260 -9.90 -5.12 -0.46
N HIS A 261 -10.84 -4.58 0.31
CA HIS A 261 -10.58 -3.47 1.24
C HIS A 261 -9.50 -3.74 2.30
N ASN A 262 -9.22 -5.01 2.58
CA ASN A 262 -8.28 -5.44 3.62
C ASN A 262 -7.09 -6.24 3.04
N ALA A 263 -6.75 -6.03 1.77
CA ALA A 263 -5.65 -6.74 1.11
C ALA A 263 -4.32 -6.59 1.88
N ALA A 264 -4.00 -5.40 2.39
CA ALA A 264 -2.78 -5.17 3.17
C ALA A 264 -2.70 -6.06 4.42
N LEU A 265 -3.81 -6.28 5.13
CA LEU A 265 -3.84 -7.17 6.32
C LEU A 265 -3.64 -8.64 5.94
N ILE A 266 -4.22 -9.08 4.81
CA ILE A 266 -3.96 -10.44 4.27
C ILE A 266 -2.49 -10.57 3.85
N GLY A 267 -1.94 -9.55 3.20
CA GLY A 267 -0.52 -9.51 2.83
C GLY A 267 0.40 -9.52 4.05
N ALA A 268 0.02 -8.84 5.13
CA ALA A 268 0.76 -8.87 6.39
C ALA A 268 0.83 -10.29 6.98
N ALA A 269 -0.29 -11.02 7.01
CA ALA A 269 -0.29 -12.41 7.44
C ALA A 269 0.58 -13.29 6.56
N GLN A 270 0.47 -13.13 5.22
CA GLN A 270 1.27 -13.89 4.28
C GLN A 270 2.76 -13.59 4.42
N TRP A 271 3.13 -12.31 4.63
CA TRP A 271 4.52 -11.91 4.89
C TRP A 271 5.08 -12.58 6.14
N PHE A 272 4.35 -12.57 7.24
CA PHE A 272 4.74 -13.28 8.45
C PHE A 272 5.02 -14.76 8.20
N LEU A 273 4.12 -15.45 7.52
CA LEU A 273 4.24 -16.88 7.20
C LEU A 273 5.45 -17.18 6.29
N GLN A 274 5.79 -16.26 5.38
CA GLN A 274 6.98 -16.40 4.52
C GLN A 274 8.27 -16.27 5.34
N GLN A 275 8.35 -15.30 6.27
CA GLN A 275 9.50 -15.12 7.14
C GLN A 275 9.72 -16.32 8.07
N GLN A 276 8.67 -16.91 8.61
CA GLN A 276 8.75 -18.11 9.44
C GLN A 276 9.29 -19.33 8.68
N LYS A 277 8.98 -19.46 7.39
CA LYS A 277 9.52 -20.53 6.55
C LYS A 277 11.00 -20.32 6.26
N SER A 278 11.42 -19.10 5.95
CA SER A 278 12.80 -18.76 5.65
C SER A 278 13.74 -18.96 6.85
N SER A 279 13.29 -18.68 8.07
CA SER A 279 14.05 -18.86 9.30
C SER A 279 14.26 -20.33 9.71
N LYS A 280 13.48 -21.27 9.18
CA LYS A 280 13.62 -22.72 9.45
C LYS A 280 14.64 -23.42 8.54
N PHE A 281 15.07 -22.75 7.48
CA PHE A 281 16.03 -23.32 6.51
C PHE A 281 17.44 -22.69 6.58
N ASN A 282 17.66 -21.74 7.47
CA ASN A 282 18.95 -21.16 7.84
C ASN A 282 19.37 -21.62 9.24
#